data_0a3e7a591d28c721d9a7509e384c3ef6
#
_entry.id   0a3e7a591d28c721d9a7509e384c3ef6
#
_cell.length_a   1.000
_cell.length_b   1.000
_cell.length_c   1.000
_cell.angle_alpha   90.00
_cell.angle_beta   90.00
_cell.angle_gamma   90.00
#
_symmetry.space_group_name_H-M   'P 1'
#
loop_
_entity.id
_entity.type
_entity.pdbx_description
1 polymer ?
#
loop_
_entity_poly.entity_id
_entity_poly.type
_entity_poly.pdbx_seq_one_letter_code
_entity_poly.pdbx_strand_id
1 'polypeptide(L)'
;MKGHFVISLDYEIHWGVFDKKSVQDYHENLSSVNFVIDRLLELSNRYDVKLTFSTVGLLFAENKEDLILHSPKQKPSYSNTKFNPYNLISDIG
;
A
#
# COMPACT_ATOMS: atom_id res chain seq x y z
N MET A 1 34.62 -4.03 -9.95
CA MET A 1 33.24 -3.49 -9.91
C MET A 1 32.31 -4.58 -9.39
N LYS A 2 31.50 -4.27 -8.39
CA LYS A 2 30.51 -5.22 -7.86
C LYS A 2 29.14 -4.85 -8.39
N GLY A 3 28.41 -5.87 -8.89
CA GLY A 3 27.02 -5.69 -9.26
C GLY A 3 26.11 -5.73 -8.03
N HIS A 4 24.94 -5.10 -8.13
CA HIS A 4 23.91 -5.11 -7.09
C HIS A 4 22.60 -5.64 -7.67
N PHE A 5 21.95 -6.52 -6.93
CA PHE A 5 20.61 -7.00 -7.24
C PHE A 5 19.66 -6.42 -6.19
N VAL A 6 18.68 -5.65 -6.64
CA VAL A 6 17.72 -4.98 -5.75
C VAL A 6 16.34 -5.55 -5.99
N ILE A 7 15.65 -5.91 -4.91
CA ILE A 7 14.24 -6.28 -4.94
C ILE A 7 13.46 -5.17 -4.27
N SER A 8 12.62 -4.48 -5.05
CA SER A 8 11.75 -3.43 -4.54
C SER A 8 10.30 -3.88 -4.68
N LEU A 9 9.56 -3.83 -3.58
CA LEU A 9 8.18 -4.30 -3.49
C LEU A 9 7.27 -3.10 -3.22
N ASP A 10 6.26 -2.92 -4.06
CA ASP A 10 5.26 -1.88 -3.87
C ASP A 10 4.22 -2.36 -2.85
N TYR A 11 4.12 -1.65 -1.73
CA TYR A 11 3.16 -1.94 -0.68
C TYR A 11 2.07 -0.86 -0.70
N GLU A 12 1.02 -1.13 -1.45
CA GLU A 12 -0.02 -0.15 -1.79
C GLU A 12 -1.42 -0.60 -1.38
N ILE A 13 -1.63 -1.89 -1.21
CA ILE A 13 -2.93 -2.51 -0.97
C ILE A 13 -3.92 -2.02 -2.04
N HIS A 14 -5.14 -1.59 -1.64
CA HIS A 14 -6.15 -1.14 -2.61
C HIS A 14 -5.77 0.16 -3.32
N TRP A 15 -4.90 1.00 -2.73
CA TRP A 15 -4.46 2.25 -3.37
C TRP A 15 -3.78 2.01 -4.72
N GLY A 16 -3.13 0.85 -4.91
CA GLY A 16 -2.48 0.53 -6.17
C GLY A 16 -3.44 0.23 -7.32
N VAL A 17 -4.69 -0.11 -7.03
CA VAL A 17 -5.68 -0.55 -8.03
C VAL A 17 -7.06 0.09 -7.84
N PHE A 18 -7.17 1.13 -7.03
CA PHE A 18 -8.46 1.70 -6.66
C PHE A 18 -9.26 2.22 -7.86
N ASP A 19 -8.58 2.63 -8.93
CA ASP A 19 -9.22 3.13 -10.14
C ASP A 19 -9.72 2.01 -11.06
N LYS A 20 -9.34 0.76 -10.81
CA LYS A 20 -9.65 -0.39 -11.67
C LYS A 20 -10.44 -1.48 -10.97
N LYS A 21 -10.26 -1.64 -9.64
CA LYS A 21 -10.88 -2.71 -8.86
C LYS A 21 -11.48 -2.16 -7.58
N SER A 22 -12.70 -2.60 -7.26
CA SER A 22 -13.31 -2.31 -5.96
C SER A 22 -12.65 -3.16 -4.87
N VAL A 23 -12.90 -2.78 -3.61
CA VAL A 23 -12.44 -3.59 -2.45
C VAL A 23 -12.99 -5.00 -2.54
N GLN A 24 -14.26 -5.16 -2.94
CA GLN A 24 -14.89 -6.47 -3.06
C GLN A 24 -14.24 -7.33 -4.14
N ASP A 25 -13.95 -6.75 -5.32
CA ASP A 25 -13.31 -7.46 -6.42
C ASP A 25 -11.89 -7.92 -6.09
N TYR A 26 -11.21 -7.20 -5.21
CA TYR A 26 -9.82 -7.45 -4.84
C TYR A 26 -9.67 -8.10 -3.46
N HIS A 27 -10.78 -8.56 -2.89
CA HIS A 27 -10.86 -9.03 -1.50
C HIS A 27 -9.88 -10.15 -1.17
N GLU A 28 -9.76 -11.16 -2.01
CA GLU A 28 -8.83 -12.26 -1.74
C GLU A 28 -7.39 -11.80 -1.64
N ASN A 29 -6.98 -10.89 -2.54
CA ASN A 29 -5.65 -10.32 -2.52
C ASN A 29 -5.43 -9.48 -1.26
N LEU A 30 -6.41 -8.64 -0.90
CA LEU A 30 -6.31 -7.77 0.27
C LEU A 30 -6.27 -8.57 1.57
N SER A 31 -7.09 -9.61 1.69
CA SER A 31 -7.15 -10.43 2.91
C SER A 31 -5.91 -11.29 3.13
N SER A 32 -5.14 -11.56 2.07
CA SER A 32 -3.93 -12.38 2.14
C SER A 32 -2.66 -11.59 2.40
N VAL A 33 -2.71 -10.25 2.39
CA VAL A 33 -1.51 -9.40 2.41
C VAL A 33 -0.61 -9.69 3.61
N ASN A 34 -1.17 -9.75 4.80
CA ASN A 34 -0.37 -9.98 6.00
C ASN A 34 0.36 -11.32 5.96
N PHE A 35 -0.31 -12.36 5.49
CA PHE A 35 0.30 -13.69 5.33
C PHE A 35 1.46 -13.63 4.32
N VAL A 36 1.27 -12.96 3.20
CA VAL A 36 2.29 -12.83 2.14
C VAL A 36 3.50 -12.07 2.67
N ILE A 37 3.28 -10.95 3.37
CA ILE A 37 4.37 -10.15 3.95
C ILE A 37 5.17 -10.97 4.96
N ASP A 38 4.50 -11.67 5.87
CA ASP A 38 5.17 -12.51 6.86
C ASP A 38 6.02 -13.59 6.18
N ARG A 39 5.51 -14.20 5.12
CA ARG A 39 6.24 -15.23 4.38
C ARG A 39 7.45 -14.64 3.65
N LEU A 40 7.32 -13.47 3.05
CA LEU A 40 8.41 -12.78 2.39
C LEU A 40 9.53 -12.42 3.38
N LEU A 41 9.15 -11.91 4.55
CA LEU A 41 10.13 -11.59 5.61
C LEU A 41 10.85 -12.84 6.11
N GLU A 42 10.12 -13.94 6.28
CA GLU A 42 10.72 -15.23 6.67
C GLU A 42 11.75 -15.70 5.65
N LEU A 43 11.38 -15.68 4.36
CA LEU A 43 12.26 -16.11 3.28
C LEU A 43 13.49 -15.20 3.14
N SER A 44 13.29 -13.88 3.24
CA SER A 44 14.40 -12.92 3.16
C SER A 44 15.40 -13.13 4.30
N ASN A 45 14.90 -13.43 5.49
CA ASN A 45 15.75 -13.73 6.64
C ASN A 45 16.50 -15.07 6.47
N ARG A 46 15.79 -16.10 5.99
CA ARG A 46 16.37 -17.43 5.79
C ARG A 46 17.52 -17.41 4.79
N TYR A 47 17.40 -16.66 3.71
CA TYR A 47 18.36 -16.62 2.63
C TYR A 47 19.30 -15.40 2.66
N ASP A 48 19.22 -14.62 3.74
CA ASP A 48 19.99 -13.37 3.92
C ASP A 48 19.84 -12.41 2.72
N VAL A 49 18.62 -12.27 2.23
CA VAL A 49 18.25 -11.34 1.16
C VAL A 49 17.62 -10.11 1.77
N LYS A 50 17.99 -8.93 1.28
CA LYS A 50 17.39 -7.66 1.73
C LYS A 50 16.31 -7.24 0.76
N LEU A 51 15.18 -6.79 1.32
CA LEU A 51 14.04 -6.30 0.56
C LEU A 51 13.86 -4.81 0.83
N THR A 52 13.44 -4.08 -0.21
CA THR A 52 13.03 -2.69 -0.08
C THR A 52 11.53 -2.61 -0.29
N PHE A 53 10.81 -1.99 0.65
CA PHE A 53 9.38 -1.75 0.53
C PHE A 53 9.13 -0.30 0.12
N SER A 54 8.53 -0.13 -1.05
CA SER A 54 8.03 1.16 -1.52
C SER A 54 6.58 1.28 -1.08
N THR A 55 6.34 2.02 -0.01
CA THR A 55 5.07 1.98 0.73
C THR A 55 4.28 3.27 0.54
N VAL A 56 2.98 3.15 0.27
CA VAL A 56 2.07 4.31 0.32
C VAL A 56 2.07 4.88 1.75
N GLY A 57 2.41 6.17 1.87
CA GLY A 57 2.61 6.80 3.19
C GLY A 57 1.39 6.74 4.10
N LEU A 58 0.19 6.77 3.53
CA LEU A 58 -1.06 6.68 4.29
C LEU A 58 -1.23 5.34 5.02
N LEU A 59 -0.52 4.30 4.59
CA LEU A 59 -0.57 3.00 5.26
C LEU A 59 0.16 2.97 6.61
N PHE A 60 0.91 4.01 6.96
CA PHE A 60 1.51 4.14 8.28
C PHE A 60 0.54 4.61 9.35
N ALA A 61 -0.66 5.06 8.97
CA ALA A 61 -1.68 5.49 9.93
C ALA A 61 -2.21 4.30 10.73
N GLU A 62 -2.39 4.50 12.02
CA GLU A 62 -2.88 3.45 12.94
C GLU A 62 -4.40 3.26 12.85
N ASN A 63 -5.13 4.31 12.51
CA ASN A 63 -6.59 4.30 12.39
C ASN A 63 -7.05 5.41 11.45
N LYS A 64 -8.36 5.49 11.21
CA LYS A 64 -8.95 6.47 10.31
C LYS A 64 -8.71 7.91 10.76
N GLU A 65 -8.83 8.15 12.06
CA GLU A 65 -8.62 9.49 12.63
C GLU A 65 -7.18 9.95 12.45
N ASP A 66 -6.24 9.06 12.68
CA ASP A 66 -4.81 9.32 12.47
C ASP A 66 -4.51 9.61 11.00
N LEU A 67 -5.11 8.83 10.10
CA LEU A 67 -4.96 9.02 8.67
C LEU A 67 -5.48 10.40 8.23
N ILE A 68 -6.65 10.80 8.71
CA ILE A 68 -7.24 12.11 8.40
C ILE A 68 -6.36 13.23 8.95
N LEU A 69 -5.90 13.09 10.19
CA LEU A 69 -5.06 14.09 10.85
C LEU A 69 -3.76 14.36 10.09
N HIS A 70 -3.12 13.32 9.58
CA HIS A 70 -1.84 13.41 8.88
C HIS A 70 -1.94 13.51 7.37
N SER A 71 -3.16 13.49 6.81
CA SER A 71 -3.36 13.73 5.38
C SER A 71 -3.02 15.19 5.04
N PRO A 72 -2.49 15.45 3.83
CA PRO A 72 -2.18 16.82 3.44
C PRO A 72 -3.44 17.68 3.42
N LYS A 73 -3.32 18.89 3.94
CA LYS A 73 -4.42 19.86 3.94
C LYS A 73 -4.71 20.38 2.53
N GLN A 74 -3.66 20.53 1.75
CA GLN A 74 -3.76 20.97 0.36
C GLN A 74 -3.69 19.75 -0.54
N LYS A 75 -4.76 19.53 -1.32
CA LYS A 75 -4.88 18.35 -2.18
C LYS A 75 -5.05 18.80 -3.62
N PRO A 76 -4.56 18.00 -4.59
CA PRO A 76 -4.81 18.29 -6.00
C PRO A 76 -6.29 18.30 -6.34
N SER A 77 -6.65 19.11 -7.33
CA SER A 77 -7.99 19.10 -7.90
C SER A 77 -8.01 18.12 -9.07
N TYR A 78 -8.86 17.10 -8.98
CA TYR A 78 -8.96 16.06 -9.99
C TYR A 78 -10.11 16.36 -10.95
N SER A 79 -9.83 16.40 -12.26
CA SER A 79 -10.87 16.54 -13.29
C SER A 79 -11.78 15.31 -13.33
N ASN A 80 -11.22 14.13 -13.07
CA ASN A 80 -11.98 12.91 -12.88
C ASN A 80 -11.84 12.47 -11.42
N THR A 81 -12.91 12.61 -10.64
CA THR A 81 -12.90 12.30 -9.22
C THR A 81 -12.61 10.83 -8.91
N LYS A 82 -12.82 9.93 -9.88
CA LYS A 82 -12.47 8.53 -9.75
C LYS A 82 -10.98 8.32 -9.43
N PHE A 83 -10.12 9.22 -9.88
CA PHE A 83 -8.67 9.12 -9.65
C PHE A 83 -8.21 9.80 -8.36
N ASN A 84 -9.15 10.30 -7.55
CA ASN A 84 -8.81 10.89 -6.26
C ASN A 84 -8.61 9.79 -5.20
N PRO A 85 -7.37 9.51 -4.76
CA PRO A 85 -7.10 8.43 -3.81
C PRO A 85 -7.68 8.69 -2.41
N TYR A 86 -7.99 9.94 -2.07
CA TYR A 86 -8.57 10.29 -0.77
C TYR A 86 -10.01 9.83 -0.62
N ASN A 87 -10.68 9.46 -1.72
CA ASN A 87 -12.01 8.85 -1.66
C ASN A 87 -12.00 7.53 -0.89
N LEU A 88 -10.86 6.85 -0.82
CA LEU A 88 -10.74 5.56 -0.13
C LEU A 88 -10.81 5.70 1.39
N ILE A 89 -10.66 6.90 1.93
CA ILE A 89 -10.72 7.12 3.38
C ILE A 89 -12.10 6.71 3.92
N SER A 90 -13.17 6.91 3.16
CA SER A 90 -14.52 6.50 3.55
C SER A 90 -14.68 4.98 3.70
N ASP A 91 -13.85 4.20 3.02
CA ASP A 91 -13.90 2.73 3.05
C ASP A 91 -13.19 2.14 4.27
N ILE A 92 -12.50 2.97 5.04
CA ILE A 92 -11.79 2.55 6.25
C ILE A 92 -12.77 2.54 7.42
N GLY A 93 -12.91 1.40 8.04
CA GLY A 93 -13.80 1.20 9.18
C GLY A 93 -13.22 1.63 10.52
#